data_5aadf4bb414f67c239d98fcfbe2082f2
#
_entry.id   5aadf4bb414f67c239d98fcfbe2082f2
#
_cell.length_a   1.000
_cell.length_b   1.000
_cell.length_c   1.000
_cell.angle_alpha   90.00
_cell.angle_beta   90.00
_cell.angle_gamma   90.00
#
_symmetry.space_group_name_H-M   'P 1'
#
loop_
_entity.id
_entity.type
_entity.pdbx_description
1 polymer ?
#
loop_
_entity_poly.entity_id
_entity_poly.type
_entity_poly.pdbx_seq_one_letter_code
_entity_poly.pdbx_strand_id
1 'polypeptide(L)'
;MTGGIREIAARAEAMEREGRNVIHLEIGRPDYDSPLCAKRAAARALEEGRVHYTENAGLPELRRAIAEDRNRRYGTDVDANAVVVTAGAT
;
A
#
# COMPACT_ATOMS: atom_id res chain seq x y z
N MET A 1 -26.30 -11.77 -4.83
CA MET A 1 -25.72 -10.99 -5.91
C MET A 1 -24.23 -10.85 -5.68
N THR A 2 -23.48 -11.51 -6.50
CA THR A 2 -22.03 -11.62 -6.42
C THR A 2 -21.43 -10.77 -7.54
N GLY A 3 -21.43 -9.49 -7.39
CA GLY A 3 -20.86 -8.57 -8.38
C GLY A 3 -19.84 -7.67 -7.71
N GLY A 4 -18.79 -8.25 -7.14
CA GLY A 4 -17.72 -7.48 -6.56
C GLY A 4 -16.81 -6.89 -7.64
N ILE A 5 -16.09 -5.81 -7.31
CA ILE A 5 -15.08 -5.16 -8.16
C ILE A 5 -14.11 -6.20 -8.77
N ARG A 6 -13.75 -7.25 -8.04
CA ARG A 6 -12.87 -8.33 -8.50
C ARG A 6 -13.46 -9.17 -9.63
N GLU A 7 -14.77 -9.41 -9.65
CA GLU A 7 -15.44 -10.13 -10.74
C GLU A 7 -15.46 -9.29 -12.03
N ILE A 8 -15.69 -7.99 -11.89
CA ILE A 8 -15.62 -7.04 -13.01
C ILE A 8 -14.22 -7.00 -13.59
N ALA A 9 -13.21 -6.89 -12.73
CA ALA A 9 -11.80 -6.91 -13.14
C ALA A 9 -11.44 -8.22 -13.86
N ALA A 10 -11.82 -9.37 -13.32
CA ALA A 10 -11.55 -10.67 -13.95
C ALA A 10 -12.22 -10.81 -15.32
N ARG A 11 -13.43 -10.25 -15.49
CA ARG A 11 -14.10 -10.23 -16.77
C ARG A 11 -13.41 -9.31 -17.78
N ALA A 12 -12.96 -8.13 -17.33
CA ALA A 12 -12.19 -7.20 -18.16
C ALA A 12 -10.88 -7.83 -18.64
N GLU A 13 -10.13 -8.46 -17.74
CA GLU A 13 -8.91 -9.19 -18.09
C GLU A 13 -9.16 -10.35 -19.08
N ALA A 14 -10.28 -11.06 -18.95
CA ALA A 14 -10.65 -12.10 -19.91
C ALA A 14 -10.89 -11.53 -21.29
N MET A 15 -11.58 -10.40 -21.39
CA MET A 15 -11.80 -9.69 -22.65
C MET A 15 -10.49 -9.20 -23.28
N GLU A 16 -9.55 -8.72 -22.49
CA GLU A 16 -8.21 -8.33 -22.97
C GLU A 16 -7.43 -9.51 -23.53
N ARG A 17 -7.50 -10.68 -22.87
CA ARG A 17 -6.89 -11.91 -23.39
C ARG A 17 -7.49 -12.36 -24.73
N GLU A 18 -8.74 -11.98 -25.02
CA GLU A 18 -9.40 -12.18 -26.31
C GLU A 18 -9.01 -11.13 -27.36
N GLY A 19 -8.11 -10.21 -27.03
CA GLY A 19 -7.61 -9.16 -27.92
C GLY A 19 -8.48 -7.90 -27.96
N ARG A 20 -9.41 -7.73 -27.02
CA ARG A 20 -10.23 -6.53 -26.92
C ARG A 20 -9.47 -5.43 -26.20
N ASN A 21 -9.65 -4.20 -26.65
CA ASN A 21 -9.16 -3.02 -25.93
C ASN A 21 -10.18 -2.63 -24.85
N VAL A 22 -9.81 -2.79 -23.58
CA VAL A 22 -10.69 -2.52 -22.44
C VAL A 22 -10.15 -1.33 -21.64
N ILE A 23 -11.01 -0.37 -21.35
CA ILE A 23 -10.70 0.75 -20.46
C ILE A 23 -11.15 0.36 -19.05
N HIS A 24 -10.19 0.25 -18.13
CA HIS A 24 -10.43 -0.14 -16.74
C HIS A 24 -10.82 1.07 -15.88
N LEU A 25 -12.04 1.07 -15.36
CA LEU A 25 -12.53 2.08 -14.42
C LEU A 25 -13.07 1.44 -13.11
N GLU A 26 -12.96 0.12 -12.98
CA GLU A 26 -13.49 -0.66 -11.86
C GLU A 26 -12.58 -0.65 -10.63
N ILE A 27 -11.28 -0.41 -10.80
CA ILE A 27 -10.28 -0.37 -9.71
C ILE A 27 -9.57 0.96 -9.72
N GLY A 28 -9.51 1.62 -8.56
CA GLY A 28 -8.70 2.82 -8.33
C GLY A 28 -7.23 2.47 -8.18
N ARG A 29 -6.57 2.13 -9.28
CA ARG A 29 -5.15 1.82 -9.29
C ARG A 29 -4.35 3.05 -9.71
N PRO A 30 -3.36 3.50 -8.92
CA PRO A 30 -2.41 4.51 -9.36
C PRO A 30 -1.68 4.05 -10.63
N ASP A 31 -1.51 4.93 -11.61
CA ASP A 31 -0.76 4.64 -12.85
C ASP A 31 0.73 4.93 -12.73
N TYR A 32 1.15 5.57 -11.64
CA TYR A 32 2.55 5.74 -11.29
C TYR A 32 3.07 4.56 -10.48
N ASP A 33 4.33 4.19 -10.72
CA ASP A 33 5.04 3.20 -9.93
C ASP A 33 5.41 3.76 -8.54
N SER A 34 5.72 2.87 -7.61
CA SER A 34 6.24 3.26 -6.29
C SER A 34 7.57 4.00 -6.43
N PRO A 35 7.86 4.98 -5.57
CA PRO A 35 9.14 5.68 -5.60
C PRO A 35 10.33 4.71 -5.55
N LEU A 36 11.34 4.98 -6.37
CA LEU A 36 12.52 4.10 -6.46
C LEU A 36 13.24 3.94 -5.11
N CYS A 37 13.26 4.98 -4.29
CA CYS A 37 13.84 4.92 -2.94
C CYS A 37 13.09 3.91 -2.04
N ALA A 38 11.76 3.85 -2.13
CA ALA A 38 10.95 2.89 -1.39
C ALA A 38 11.21 1.46 -1.85
N LYS A 39 11.26 1.23 -3.16
CA LYS A 39 11.59 -0.09 -3.73
C LYS A 39 12.97 -0.59 -3.31
N ARG A 40 13.97 0.28 -3.37
CA ARG A 40 15.34 -0.05 -2.94
C ARG A 40 15.45 -0.32 -1.45
N ALA A 41 14.73 0.45 -0.62
CA ALA A 41 14.70 0.22 0.83
C ALA A 41 14.05 -1.13 1.17
N ALA A 42 12.96 -1.49 0.49
CA ALA A 42 12.30 -2.79 0.67
C ALA A 42 13.22 -3.96 0.25
N ALA A 43 13.89 -3.86 -0.90
CA ALA A 43 14.82 -4.87 -1.37
C ALA A 43 15.97 -5.08 -0.37
N ARG A 44 16.56 -3.99 0.12
CA ARG A 44 17.63 -4.03 1.12
C ARG A 44 17.15 -4.68 2.43
N ALA A 45 15.98 -4.32 2.91
CA ALA A 45 15.42 -4.91 4.12
C ALA A 45 15.24 -6.43 3.99
N LEU A 46 14.83 -6.92 2.81
CA LEU A 46 14.74 -8.35 2.53
C LEU A 46 16.11 -9.01 2.52
N GLU A 47 17.11 -8.42 1.86
CA GLU A 47 18.49 -8.92 1.83
C GLU A 47 19.12 -8.97 3.22
N GLU A 48 18.80 -8.00 4.08
CA GLU A 48 19.22 -7.94 5.50
C GLU A 48 18.43 -8.90 6.41
N GLY A 49 17.48 -9.67 5.89
CA GLY A 49 16.69 -10.64 6.64
C GLY A 49 15.63 -10.01 7.56
N ARG A 50 15.18 -8.80 7.27
CA ARG A 50 14.11 -8.12 8.02
C ARG A 50 12.73 -8.66 7.63
N VAL A 51 12.47 -9.91 7.97
CA VAL A 51 11.27 -10.65 7.56
C VAL A 51 10.49 -11.23 8.75
N HIS A 52 10.83 -10.86 9.95
CA HIS A 52 10.21 -11.37 11.18
C HIS A 52 9.02 -10.52 11.62
N TYR A 53 8.34 -11.01 12.65
CA TYR A 53 7.22 -10.29 13.26
C TYR A 53 7.65 -8.98 13.89
N THR A 54 6.72 -8.04 13.93
CA THR A 54 6.87 -6.75 14.61
C THR A 54 6.01 -6.73 15.88
N GLU A 55 6.07 -5.63 16.62
CA GLU A 55 5.05 -5.30 17.60
C GLU A 55 3.67 -5.19 16.95
N ASN A 56 2.60 -5.42 17.71
CA ASN A 56 1.23 -5.38 17.19
C ASN A 56 0.86 -4.05 16.54
N ALA A 57 1.40 -2.96 17.04
CA ALA A 57 1.17 -1.62 16.48
C ALA A 57 2.09 -1.27 15.28
N GLY A 58 3.05 -2.12 14.96
CA GLY A 58 4.06 -1.90 13.93
C GLY A 58 5.41 -1.44 14.50
N LEU A 59 6.41 -1.39 13.65
CA LEU A 59 7.77 -0.98 14.03
C LEU A 59 7.77 0.45 14.63
N PRO A 60 8.39 0.65 15.81
CA PRO A 60 8.45 1.97 16.45
C PRO A 60 9.04 3.05 15.55
N GLU A 61 10.05 2.73 14.76
CA GLU A 61 10.70 3.66 13.83
C GLU A 61 9.75 4.11 12.72
N LEU A 62 8.94 3.19 12.18
CA LEU A 62 7.95 3.51 11.16
C LEU A 62 6.83 4.38 11.74
N ARG A 63 6.33 4.05 12.93
CA ARG A 63 5.29 4.81 13.61
C ARG A 63 5.75 6.24 13.90
N ARG A 64 7.00 6.41 14.34
CA ARG A 64 7.59 7.73 14.54
C ARG A 64 7.70 8.51 13.23
N ALA A 65 8.22 7.90 12.17
CA ALA A 65 8.33 8.54 10.87
C ALA A 65 6.97 8.97 10.31
N ILE A 66 5.92 8.17 10.49
CA ILE A 66 4.55 8.51 10.10
C ILE A 66 4.04 9.72 10.89
N ALA A 67 4.21 9.73 12.21
CA ALA A 67 3.77 10.84 13.05
C ALA A 67 4.50 12.15 12.68
N GLU A 68 5.82 12.10 12.52
CA GLU A 68 6.63 13.25 12.10
C GLU A 68 6.22 13.78 10.72
N ASP A 69 5.99 12.91 9.75
CA ASP A 69 5.55 13.33 8.42
C ASP A 69 4.16 13.98 8.44
N ARG A 70 3.21 13.40 9.19
CA ARG A 70 1.89 14.00 9.39
C ARG A 70 1.96 15.37 10.02
N ASN A 71 2.74 15.50 11.10
CA ASN A 71 2.90 16.76 11.82
C ASN A 71 3.53 17.83 10.93
N ARG A 72 4.55 17.48 10.15
CA ARG A 72 5.20 18.39 9.21
C ARG A 72 4.27 18.84 8.09
N ARG A 73 3.49 17.93 7.49
CA ARG A 73 2.64 18.23 6.33
C ARG A 73 1.37 18.97 6.68
N TYR A 74 0.78 18.66 7.83
CA TYR A 74 -0.56 19.13 8.18
C TYR A 74 -0.60 20.00 9.45
N GLY A 75 0.54 20.30 10.05
CA GLY A 75 0.60 21.11 11.27
C GLY A 75 -0.11 20.45 12.47
N THR A 76 -0.18 19.13 12.50
CA THR A 76 -0.78 18.36 13.59
C THR A 76 0.23 18.07 14.69
N ASP A 77 -0.22 17.55 15.83
CA ASP A 77 0.62 17.09 16.93
C ASP A 77 0.24 15.64 17.28
N VAL A 78 0.52 14.75 16.33
CA VAL A 78 0.25 13.30 16.47
C VAL A 78 1.41 12.66 17.21
N ASP A 79 1.12 11.95 18.30
CA ASP A 79 2.07 11.09 19.00
C ASP A 79 2.28 9.78 18.24
N ALA A 80 3.51 9.29 18.17
CA ALA A 80 3.83 8.01 17.53
C ALA A 80 3.05 6.83 18.13
N ASN A 81 2.68 6.90 19.42
CA ASN A 81 1.85 5.89 20.07
C ASN A 81 0.39 5.86 19.59
N ALA A 82 -0.06 6.94 18.97
CA ALA A 82 -1.38 6.99 18.32
C ALA A 82 -1.39 6.38 16.90
N VAL A 83 -0.23 5.95 16.39
CA VAL A 83 -0.10 5.34 15.06
C VAL A 83 -0.12 3.82 15.16
N VAL A 84 -0.96 3.19 14.36
CA VAL A 84 -1.02 1.72 14.20
C VAL A 84 -0.81 1.38 12.73
N VAL A 85 0.11 0.47 12.45
CA VAL A 85 0.40 -0.01 11.09
C VAL A 85 -0.37 -1.30 10.84
N THR A 86 -1.12 -1.33 9.76
CA THR A 86 -1.95 -2.49 9.36
C THR A 86 -1.61 -2.96 7.95
N ALA A 87 -1.98 -4.20 7.63
CA ALA A 87 -1.81 -4.77 6.29
C ALA A 87 -2.93 -4.31 5.33
N GLY A 88 -3.00 -3.01 5.07
CA GLY A 88 -4.08 -2.36 4.34
C GLY A 88 -5.08 -1.69 5.31
N ALA A 89 -6.11 -1.05 4.74
CA ALA A 89 -7.07 -0.26 5.50
C ALA A 89 -8.28 -1.08 6.03
N THR A 90 -8.41 -2.30 5.59
CA THR A 90 -9.51 -3.19 6.01
C THR A 90 -9.29 -3.73 7.40
#